data_3e46a8c8be3c1dc2dedd66185e87b653
#
_entry.id   3e46a8c8be3c1dc2dedd66185e87b653
#
_cell.length_a   1.000
_cell.length_b   1.000
_cell.length_c   1.000
_cell.angle_alpha   90.00
_cell.angle_beta   90.00
_cell.angle_gamma   90.00
#
_symmetry.space_group_name_H-M   'P 1'
#
loop_
_entity.id
_entity.type
_entity.pdbx_description
1 polymer ?
#
loop_
_entity_poly.entity_id
_entity_poly.type
_entity_poly.pdbx_seq_one_letter_code
_entity_poly.pdbx_strand_id
1 'polypeptide(L)'
;PNTARPMMFQYSGEPDDNDLTKLYTDAVYASNRYREEKAKETISSRMNYFAHELYIAVSRIFDNQLEYLGSGGSAYRFGYNGSVKKVSQKGIMNRLKGKKGQFRNNLQSKYVESVAYSIISPDSNLAIDEVGVPIRVCKEVSFPVKVTKDNMKECLQWIKNRRDGVHPAAVRIYKDGSPSESTIASTTIDEFDEGDYEYLTNGEFFQLEEGMYVEREIMKGDIGLFNRAPSLHRQSVMAFRVVPVPTKSLRMNPTVCIP
;
A
#
# COMPACT_ATOMS: atom_id res chain seq x y z
N PRO A 1 -0.43 2.43 -22.57
CA PRO A 1 0.12 1.12 -22.27
C PRO A 1 -0.84 0.33 -21.38
N ASN A 2 -0.89 -0.99 -21.53
CA ASN A 2 -1.77 -1.85 -20.72
C ASN A 2 -1.43 -1.77 -19.23
N THR A 3 -0.18 -1.51 -18.88
CA THR A 3 0.28 -1.29 -17.50
C THR A 3 -0.37 -0.09 -16.82
N ALA A 4 -0.72 0.96 -17.56
CA ALA A 4 -1.42 2.14 -17.01
C ALA A 4 -2.95 1.96 -16.95
N ARG A 5 -3.47 0.91 -17.58
CA ARG A 5 -4.90 0.59 -17.68
C ARG A 5 -5.14 -0.91 -17.46
N PRO A 6 -4.71 -1.45 -16.29
CA PRO A 6 -4.89 -2.87 -16.02
C PRO A 6 -6.38 -3.20 -15.98
N MET A 7 -6.72 -4.38 -16.47
CA MET A 7 -8.04 -4.97 -16.31
C MET A 7 -8.28 -5.25 -14.83
N MET A 8 -9.47 -4.99 -14.35
CA MET A 8 -9.87 -5.26 -12.98
C MET A 8 -10.85 -6.42 -12.94
N PHE A 9 -10.79 -7.24 -11.92
CA PHE A 9 -11.78 -8.28 -11.70
C PHE A 9 -12.78 -7.80 -10.65
N GLN A 10 -14.06 -7.96 -10.97
CA GLN A 10 -15.12 -7.69 -9.98
C GLN A 10 -15.14 -8.82 -8.93
N TYR A 11 -15.83 -8.56 -7.83
CA TYR A 11 -15.98 -9.57 -6.76
C TYR A 11 -16.67 -10.86 -7.25
N SER A 12 -17.42 -10.78 -8.37
CA SER A 12 -18.02 -11.91 -9.08
C SER A 12 -17.03 -12.74 -9.90
N GLY A 13 -15.76 -12.30 -10.00
CA GLY A 13 -14.75 -12.92 -10.87
C GLY A 13 -14.84 -12.50 -12.34
N GLU A 14 -15.81 -11.67 -12.73
CA GLU A 14 -15.92 -11.15 -14.08
C GLU A 14 -14.89 -10.07 -14.37
N PRO A 15 -14.24 -10.10 -15.55
CA PRO A 15 -13.30 -9.06 -15.93
C PRO A 15 -14.05 -7.76 -16.23
N ASP A 16 -13.58 -6.64 -15.66
CA ASP A 16 -14.07 -5.30 -15.95
C ASP A 16 -12.96 -4.43 -16.52
N ASP A 17 -13.31 -3.67 -17.55
CA ASP A 17 -12.36 -2.77 -18.20
C ASP A 17 -12.08 -1.55 -17.32
N ASN A 18 -10.83 -1.11 -17.35
CA ASN A 18 -10.43 0.11 -16.69
C ASN A 18 -11.22 1.32 -17.21
N ASP A 19 -11.58 2.25 -16.33
CA ASP A 19 -12.34 3.45 -16.69
C ASP A 19 -11.74 4.22 -17.87
N LEU A 20 -10.41 4.35 -17.93
CA LEU A 20 -9.74 4.99 -19.08
C LEU A 20 -9.93 4.19 -20.37
N THR A 21 -9.96 2.86 -20.32
CA THR A 21 -10.20 2.03 -21.49
C THR A 21 -11.60 2.31 -22.04
N LYS A 22 -12.62 2.36 -21.17
CA LYS A 22 -13.99 2.72 -21.53
C LYS A 22 -14.06 4.11 -22.18
N LEU A 23 -13.40 5.11 -21.58
CA LEU A 23 -13.36 6.48 -22.14
C LEU A 23 -12.64 6.56 -23.49
N TYR A 24 -11.56 5.79 -23.68
CA TYR A 24 -10.90 5.70 -24.99
C TYR A 24 -11.77 5.01 -26.03
N THR A 25 -12.50 3.96 -25.66
CA THR A 25 -13.43 3.26 -26.55
C THR A 25 -14.53 4.21 -27.02
N ASP A 26 -15.12 5.00 -26.10
CA ASP A 26 -16.12 6.04 -26.44
C ASP A 26 -15.56 7.07 -27.42
N ALA A 27 -14.32 7.52 -27.22
CA ALA A 27 -13.66 8.48 -28.11
C ALA A 27 -13.38 7.89 -29.50
N VAL A 28 -12.95 6.63 -29.59
CA VAL A 28 -12.76 5.93 -30.88
C VAL A 28 -14.07 5.78 -31.60
N TYR A 29 -15.14 5.40 -30.88
CA TYR A 29 -16.47 5.28 -31.47
C TYR A 29 -16.99 6.61 -32.03
N ALA A 30 -16.87 7.70 -31.26
CA ALA A 30 -17.24 9.04 -31.70
C ALA A 30 -16.40 9.47 -32.93
N SER A 31 -15.10 9.15 -32.96
CA SER A 31 -14.21 9.43 -34.09
C SER A 31 -14.64 8.69 -35.37
N ASN A 32 -15.01 7.44 -35.25
CA ASN A 32 -15.48 6.64 -36.40
C ASN A 32 -16.79 7.18 -36.96
N ARG A 33 -17.74 7.53 -36.09
CA ARG A 33 -19.00 8.18 -36.53
C ARG A 33 -18.75 9.52 -37.23
N TYR A 34 -17.86 10.35 -36.71
CA TYR A 34 -17.49 11.60 -37.36
C TYR A 34 -16.89 11.37 -38.75
N ARG A 35 -15.99 10.35 -38.92
CA ARG A 35 -15.40 9.99 -40.21
C ARG A 35 -16.42 9.49 -41.21
N GLU A 36 -17.35 8.65 -40.79
CA GLU A 36 -18.45 8.15 -41.64
C GLU A 36 -19.36 9.25 -42.15
N GLU A 37 -19.74 10.19 -41.28
CA GLU A 37 -20.60 11.30 -41.68
C GLU A 37 -19.84 12.32 -42.58
N LYS A 38 -18.54 12.52 -42.35
CA LYS A 38 -17.70 13.31 -43.22
C LYS A 38 -17.57 12.72 -44.63
N ALA A 39 -17.49 11.39 -44.76
CA ALA A 39 -17.44 10.68 -46.01
C ALA A 39 -18.76 10.76 -46.83
N LYS A 40 -19.89 11.01 -46.16
CA LYS A 40 -21.23 11.15 -46.77
C LYS A 40 -21.51 12.59 -47.26
N GLU A 41 -20.55 13.52 -47.17
CA GLU A 41 -20.74 14.95 -47.51
C GLU A 41 -22.00 15.57 -46.88
N THR A 42 -22.25 15.23 -45.64
CA THR A 42 -23.46 15.59 -44.88
C THR A 42 -23.52 17.08 -44.59
N ILE A 43 -24.74 17.63 -44.39
CA ILE A 43 -25.00 19.04 -44.08
C ILE A 43 -24.13 19.53 -42.90
N SER A 44 -23.54 20.73 -43.04
CA SER A 44 -22.60 21.30 -42.07
C SER A 44 -23.07 21.28 -40.59
N SER A 45 -24.37 21.48 -40.35
CA SER A 45 -24.92 21.44 -38.98
C SER A 45 -24.80 20.06 -38.33
N ARG A 46 -25.00 18.98 -39.10
CA ARG A 46 -24.88 17.62 -38.62
C ARG A 46 -23.40 17.23 -38.40
N MET A 47 -22.51 17.69 -39.26
CA MET A 47 -21.08 17.53 -39.07
C MET A 47 -20.59 18.21 -37.78
N ASN A 48 -21.06 19.43 -37.52
CA ASN A 48 -20.72 20.16 -36.29
C ASN A 48 -21.19 19.40 -35.04
N TYR A 49 -22.35 18.74 -35.08
CA TYR A 49 -22.83 17.90 -33.99
C TYR A 49 -21.89 16.73 -33.69
N PHE A 50 -21.46 15.99 -34.71
CA PHE A 50 -20.52 14.87 -34.51
C PHE A 50 -19.11 15.34 -34.10
N ALA A 51 -18.66 16.48 -34.61
CA ALA A 51 -17.42 17.10 -34.17
C ALA A 51 -17.47 17.48 -32.68
N HIS A 52 -18.59 18.01 -32.22
CA HIS A 52 -18.81 18.35 -30.82
C HIS A 52 -18.91 17.10 -29.94
N GLU A 53 -19.58 16.04 -30.39
CA GLU A 53 -19.64 14.74 -29.71
C GLU A 53 -18.23 14.15 -29.52
N LEU A 54 -17.41 14.18 -30.57
CA LEU A 54 -16.01 13.76 -30.50
C LEU A 54 -15.20 14.62 -29.50
N TYR A 55 -15.37 15.94 -29.55
CA TYR A 55 -14.71 16.86 -28.62
C TYR A 55 -15.07 16.54 -27.16
N ILE A 56 -16.35 16.28 -26.87
CA ILE A 56 -16.79 15.88 -25.54
C ILE A 56 -16.16 14.54 -25.11
N ALA A 57 -16.17 13.55 -26.00
CA ALA A 57 -15.61 12.23 -25.69
C ALA A 57 -14.11 12.31 -25.37
N VAL A 58 -13.35 13.11 -26.11
CA VAL A 58 -11.92 13.35 -25.84
C VAL A 58 -11.72 14.14 -24.54
N SER A 59 -12.53 15.18 -24.30
CA SER A 59 -12.42 15.99 -23.07
C SER A 59 -12.69 15.17 -21.82
N ARG A 60 -13.56 14.17 -21.87
CA ARG A 60 -13.84 13.24 -20.77
C ARG A 60 -12.65 12.37 -20.38
N ILE A 61 -11.75 12.07 -21.29
CA ILE A 61 -10.52 11.35 -20.98
C ILE A 61 -9.71 12.14 -19.95
N PHE A 62 -9.67 13.46 -20.11
CA PHE A 62 -8.94 14.35 -19.20
C PHE A 62 -9.75 14.63 -17.92
N ASP A 63 -10.95 15.15 -18.07
CA ASP A 63 -11.83 15.46 -16.94
C ASP A 63 -13.28 15.07 -17.22
N ASN A 64 -13.75 14.01 -16.58
CA ASN A 64 -15.12 13.51 -16.72
C ASN A 64 -16.11 14.21 -15.77
N GLN A 65 -15.67 15.21 -15.00
CA GLN A 65 -16.50 15.97 -14.08
C GLN A 65 -16.94 17.34 -14.64
N LEU A 66 -16.60 17.64 -15.88
CA LEU A 66 -16.98 18.91 -16.53
C LEU A 66 -18.50 18.91 -16.77
N GLU A 67 -19.23 19.55 -15.87
CA GLU A 67 -20.71 19.63 -15.88
C GLU A 67 -21.27 20.49 -17.04
N TYR A 68 -20.44 21.38 -17.60
CA TYR A 68 -20.88 22.35 -18.62
C TYR A 68 -20.76 21.87 -20.07
N LEU A 69 -20.41 20.62 -20.30
CA LEU A 69 -20.33 20.05 -21.65
C LEU A 69 -21.71 19.81 -22.28
N GLY A 70 -22.63 20.72 -22.02
CA GLY A 70 -23.91 20.83 -22.71
C GLY A 70 -24.95 19.79 -22.34
N SER A 71 -26.20 20.11 -22.60
CA SER A 71 -27.39 19.29 -22.33
C SER A 71 -27.44 17.93 -23.07
N GLY A 72 -26.45 17.57 -23.84
CA GLY A 72 -26.33 16.27 -24.52
C GLY A 72 -25.19 15.40 -24.02
N GLY A 73 -24.29 15.95 -23.19
CA GLY A 73 -23.17 15.23 -22.64
C GLY A 73 -23.48 14.69 -21.26
N SER A 74 -24.37 13.71 -21.16
CA SER A 74 -24.74 13.20 -19.86
C SER A 74 -23.59 12.43 -19.23
N ALA A 75 -23.12 12.93 -18.10
CA ALA A 75 -22.51 12.12 -17.07
C ALA A 75 -23.49 11.04 -16.52
N TYR A 76 -24.57 10.84 -17.25
CA TYR A 76 -25.69 9.96 -16.90
C TYR A 76 -25.88 8.94 -18.01
N ARG A 77 -25.80 7.67 -17.71
CA ARG A 77 -26.27 6.60 -18.57
C ARG A 77 -27.73 6.32 -18.19
N PHE A 78 -28.64 6.43 -19.16
CA PHE A 78 -29.99 5.95 -18.97
C PHE A 78 -29.96 4.44 -18.85
N GLY A 79 -30.28 3.90 -17.69
CA GLY A 79 -30.53 2.48 -17.53
C GLY A 79 -31.79 2.08 -18.30
N TYR A 80 -31.88 0.78 -18.65
CA TYR A 80 -33.01 0.19 -19.39
C TYR A 80 -34.39 0.50 -18.75
N ASN A 81 -34.44 0.86 -17.48
CA ASN A 81 -35.67 1.21 -16.72
C ASN A 81 -35.83 2.72 -16.47
N GLY A 82 -35.24 3.59 -17.26
CA GLY A 82 -35.34 5.04 -17.08
C GLY A 82 -34.64 5.62 -15.86
N SER A 83 -33.91 4.78 -15.11
CA SER A 83 -33.14 5.25 -13.96
C SER A 83 -31.84 5.90 -14.42
N VAL A 84 -31.65 7.16 -14.03
CA VAL A 84 -30.43 7.90 -14.31
C VAL A 84 -29.33 7.43 -13.34
N LYS A 85 -28.40 6.59 -13.79
CA LYS A 85 -27.23 6.24 -13.00
C LYS A 85 -26.08 7.18 -13.36
N LYS A 86 -25.55 7.88 -12.36
CA LYS A 86 -24.32 8.67 -12.50
C LYS A 86 -23.17 7.70 -12.76
N VAL A 87 -22.64 7.71 -13.98
CA VAL A 87 -21.48 6.87 -14.33
C VAL A 87 -20.23 7.57 -13.82
N SER A 88 -19.64 7.01 -12.78
CA SER A 88 -18.44 7.53 -12.13
C SER A 88 -17.15 6.99 -12.78
N GLN A 89 -16.99 7.12 -14.09
CA GLN A 89 -15.74 6.81 -14.76
C GLN A 89 -14.69 7.87 -14.42
N LYS A 90 -13.50 7.43 -14.01
CA LYS A 90 -12.42 8.31 -13.59
C LYS A 90 -11.51 8.67 -14.77
N GLY A 91 -11.58 9.91 -15.21
CA GLY A 91 -10.59 10.49 -16.13
C GLY A 91 -9.23 10.74 -15.48
N ILE A 92 -8.28 11.27 -16.24
CA ILE A 92 -6.90 11.53 -15.79
C ILE A 92 -6.88 12.50 -14.60
N MET A 93 -7.64 13.59 -14.66
CA MET A 93 -7.70 14.57 -13.57
C MET A 93 -8.19 13.98 -12.26
N ASN A 94 -9.14 13.04 -12.31
CA ASN A 94 -9.66 12.38 -11.12
C ASN A 94 -8.63 11.45 -10.45
N ARG A 95 -7.64 10.97 -11.20
CA ARG A 95 -6.51 10.19 -10.67
C ARG A 95 -5.46 11.07 -10.01
N LEU A 96 -5.35 12.32 -10.41
CA LEU A 96 -4.37 13.27 -9.89
C LEU A 96 -4.94 14.09 -8.72
N LYS A 97 -6.21 14.45 -8.80
CA LYS A 97 -6.91 15.38 -7.89
C LYS A 97 -7.44 14.68 -6.63
N GLY A 98 -7.52 15.44 -5.53
CA GLY A 98 -8.16 15.01 -4.28
C GLY A 98 -7.22 14.22 -3.35
N LYS A 99 -7.77 13.80 -2.19
CA LYS A 99 -7.02 13.11 -1.12
C LYS A 99 -6.47 11.75 -1.54
N LYS A 100 -7.18 11.05 -2.45
CA LYS A 100 -6.80 9.74 -2.99
C LYS A 100 -6.04 9.86 -4.32
N GLY A 101 -5.84 11.09 -4.83
CA GLY A 101 -5.11 11.33 -6.06
C GLY A 101 -3.60 11.16 -5.86
N GLN A 102 -2.89 10.94 -6.96
CA GLN A 102 -1.45 10.64 -6.92
C GLN A 102 -0.62 11.75 -6.25
N PHE A 103 -0.98 13.02 -6.41
CA PHE A 103 -0.22 14.11 -5.78
C PHE A 103 -0.28 14.05 -4.25
N ARG A 104 -1.47 13.87 -3.67
CA ARG A 104 -1.63 13.86 -2.20
C ARG A 104 -1.35 12.51 -1.58
N ASN A 105 -1.61 11.41 -2.29
CA ASN A 105 -1.49 10.06 -1.73
C ASN A 105 -0.12 9.42 -1.95
N ASN A 106 0.52 9.67 -3.11
CA ASN A 106 1.76 8.99 -3.48
C ASN A 106 2.99 9.90 -3.47
N LEU A 107 2.85 11.21 -3.74
CA LEU A 107 3.98 12.15 -3.77
C LEU A 107 4.14 12.88 -2.44
N GLN A 108 3.07 13.42 -1.85
CA GLN A 108 3.11 14.14 -0.58
C GLN A 108 3.08 13.19 0.63
N SER A 109 2.55 11.99 0.46
CA SER A 109 2.59 10.92 1.44
C SER A 109 3.10 9.64 0.79
N LYS A 110 3.67 8.77 1.60
CA LYS A 110 4.15 7.45 1.16
C LYS A 110 3.77 6.42 2.21
N TYR A 111 3.35 5.25 1.77
CA TYR A 111 3.20 4.11 2.66
C TYR A 111 4.58 3.69 3.16
N VAL A 112 4.68 3.49 4.45
CA VAL A 112 5.88 3.03 5.13
C VAL A 112 5.60 1.63 5.65
N GLU A 113 6.53 0.73 5.43
CA GLU A 113 6.47 -0.63 5.95
C GLU A 113 6.83 -0.67 7.44
N SER A 114 6.56 -1.80 8.08
CA SER A 114 6.86 -2.02 9.50
C SER A 114 6.24 -0.98 10.43
N VAL A 115 4.96 -0.65 10.22
CA VAL A 115 4.20 0.33 10.99
C VAL A 115 3.06 -0.33 11.75
N ALA A 116 2.88 0.07 13.00
CA ALA A 116 1.72 -0.31 13.80
C ALA A 116 0.93 0.93 14.24
N TYR A 117 -0.36 0.78 14.40
CA TYR A 117 -1.27 1.82 14.85
C TYR A 117 -2.11 1.32 16.03
N SER A 118 -2.10 2.04 17.14
CA SER A 118 -2.84 1.67 18.33
C SER A 118 -3.20 2.88 19.21
N ILE A 119 -4.04 2.64 20.20
CA ILE A 119 -4.42 3.64 21.20
C ILE A 119 -3.29 3.75 22.23
N ILE A 120 -3.05 4.95 22.72
CA ILE A 120 -2.09 5.24 23.79
C ILE A 120 -2.81 5.27 25.14
N SER A 121 -2.21 4.65 26.15
CA SER A 121 -2.67 4.70 27.53
C SER A 121 -1.49 5.07 28.45
N PRO A 122 -1.70 5.85 29.51
CA PRO A 122 -0.64 6.22 30.44
C PRO A 122 -0.17 5.03 31.28
N ASP A 123 1.13 4.97 31.59
CA ASP A 123 1.75 4.01 32.49
C ASP A 123 2.93 4.66 33.23
N SER A 124 2.80 4.84 34.54
CA SER A 124 3.81 5.50 35.37
C SER A 124 5.05 4.64 35.64
N ASN A 125 5.01 3.34 35.31
CA ASN A 125 6.15 2.45 35.51
C ASN A 125 7.20 2.54 34.41
N LEU A 126 6.85 3.17 33.28
CA LEU A 126 7.78 3.39 32.17
C LEU A 126 8.60 4.67 32.35
N ALA A 127 9.84 4.65 31.94
CA ALA A 127 10.67 5.83 31.87
C ALA A 127 10.16 6.81 30.78
N ILE A 128 10.63 8.05 30.81
CA ILE A 128 10.21 9.10 29.86
C ILE A 128 10.62 8.76 28.43
N ASP A 129 11.73 8.05 28.28
CA ASP A 129 12.30 7.62 27.00
C ASP A 129 11.84 6.20 26.57
N GLU A 130 10.96 5.58 27.33
CA GLU A 130 10.44 4.25 27.06
C GLU A 130 8.99 4.28 26.56
N VAL A 131 8.67 3.32 25.71
CA VAL A 131 7.31 3.05 25.24
C VAL A 131 6.99 1.57 25.40
N GLY A 132 5.88 1.28 26.05
CA GLY A 132 5.33 -0.06 26.14
C GLY A 132 4.59 -0.43 24.86
N VAL A 133 5.13 -1.39 24.11
CA VAL A 133 4.51 -1.90 22.88
C VAL A 133 3.87 -3.24 23.17
N PRO A 134 2.60 -3.45 22.78
CA PRO A 134 1.94 -4.75 22.93
C PRO A 134 2.77 -5.89 22.32
N ILE A 135 2.93 -6.99 23.02
CA ILE A 135 3.68 -8.17 22.53
C ILE A 135 3.15 -8.64 21.17
N ARG A 136 1.84 -8.55 20.94
CA ARG A 136 1.24 -8.88 19.64
C ARG A 136 1.81 -8.01 18.52
N VAL A 137 1.95 -6.71 18.73
CA VAL A 137 2.56 -5.77 17.77
C VAL A 137 4.04 -6.09 17.58
N CYS A 138 4.75 -6.42 18.66
CA CYS A 138 6.17 -6.79 18.58
C CYS A 138 6.39 -8.05 17.72
N LYS A 139 5.43 -8.98 17.70
CA LYS A 139 5.48 -10.18 16.86
C LYS A 139 5.06 -9.96 15.41
N GLU A 140 4.18 -8.98 15.15
CA GLU A 140 3.70 -8.66 13.80
C GLU A 140 4.63 -7.70 13.05
N VAL A 141 5.32 -6.81 13.77
CA VAL A 141 6.25 -5.84 13.18
C VAL A 141 7.66 -6.38 13.30
N SER A 142 8.33 -6.50 12.18
CA SER A 142 9.70 -7.02 12.09
C SER A 142 10.60 -6.05 11.35
N PHE A 143 11.90 -6.16 11.55
CA PHE A 143 12.88 -5.43 10.78
C PHE A 143 14.16 -6.24 10.50
N PRO A 144 14.81 -5.99 9.37
CA PRO A 144 15.96 -6.75 8.95
C PRO A 144 17.23 -6.33 9.71
N VAL A 145 17.98 -7.33 10.14
CA VAL A 145 19.31 -7.18 10.76
C VAL A 145 20.32 -7.88 9.89
N LYS A 146 21.38 -7.15 9.52
CA LYS A 146 22.50 -7.74 8.76
C LYS A 146 23.29 -8.68 9.65
N VAL A 147 23.57 -9.88 9.14
CA VAL A 147 24.40 -10.87 9.84
C VAL A 147 25.87 -10.48 9.75
N THR A 148 26.50 -10.39 10.91
CA THR A 148 27.93 -10.12 11.08
C THR A 148 28.53 -11.21 11.97
N LYS A 149 29.85 -11.29 12.03
CA LYS A 149 30.54 -12.25 12.92
C LYS A 149 30.16 -12.11 14.37
N ASP A 150 29.89 -10.87 14.81
CA ASP A 150 29.60 -10.57 16.20
C ASP A 150 28.17 -10.98 16.61
N ASN A 151 27.17 -10.80 15.72
CA ASN A 151 25.77 -11.07 16.00
C ASN A 151 25.26 -12.43 15.50
N MET A 152 26.10 -13.22 14.87
CA MET A 152 25.71 -14.51 14.29
C MET A 152 25.08 -15.47 15.31
N LYS A 153 25.60 -15.49 16.53
CA LYS A 153 25.03 -16.34 17.61
C LYS A 153 23.61 -15.88 18.00
N GLU A 154 23.38 -14.58 18.03
CA GLU A 154 22.07 -14.02 18.33
C GLU A 154 21.07 -14.30 17.21
N CYS A 155 21.50 -14.17 15.95
CA CYS A 155 20.68 -14.50 14.79
C CYS A 155 20.26 -15.98 14.79
N LEU A 156 21.17 -16.89 15.09
CA LEU A 156 20.87 -18.32 15.25
C LEU A 156 19.90 -18.56 16.42
N GLN A 157 20.03 -17.80 17.51
CA GLN A 157 19.09 -17.90 18.64
C GLN A 157 17.68 -17.45 18.26
N TRP A 158 17.52 -16.36 17.49
CA TRP A 158 16.21 -15.92 17.02
C TRP A 158 15.54 -16.96 16.09
N ILE A 159 16.33 -17.65 15.26
CA ILE A 159 15.83 -18.74 14.41
C ILE A 159 15.32 -19.90 15.27
N LYS A 160 16.07 -20.29 16.31
CA LYS A 160 15.62 -21.31 17.26
C LYS A 160 14.36 -20.90 18.03
N ASN A 161 14.32 -19.64 18.46
CA ASN A 161 13.18 -19.09 19.17
C ASN A 161 11.88 -19.17 18.34
N ARG A 162 11.98 -19.05 17.01
CA ARG A 162 10.81 -19.21 16.12
C ARG A 162 10.21 -20.61 16.24
N ARG A 163 11.04 -21.65 16.22
CA ARG A 163 10.62 -23.02 16.42
C ARG A 163 9.97 -23.23 17.80
N ASP A 164 10.59 -22.67 18.82
CA ASP A 164 10.14 -22.85 20.21
C ASP A 164 8.97 -21.91 20.58
N GLY A 165 8.53 -21.04 19.66
CA GLY A 165 7.46 -20.06 19.90
C GLY A 165 7.83 -18.95 20.89
N VAL A 166 9.11 -18.77 21.16
CA VAL A 166 9.65 -17.81 22.13
C VAL A 166 9.96 -16.48 21.46
N HIS A 167 9.53 -15.39 22.05
CA HIS A 167 9.85 -14.03 21.61
C HIS A 167 11.17 -13.55 22.23
N PRO A 168 12.08 -12.85 21.51
CA PRO A 168 12.01 -12.47 20.08
C PRO A 168 12.42 -13.61 19.14
N ALA A 169 11.74 -13.70 17.99
CA ALA A 169 11.96 -14.72 17.00
C ALA A 169 12.36 -14.12 15.63
N ALA A 170 13.01 -14.93 14.80
CA ALA A 170 13.24 -14.60 13.40
C ALA A 170 11.95 -14.87 12.58
N VAL A 171 11.67 -14.00 11.58
CA VAL A 171 10.49 -14.09 10.71
C VAL A 171 10.88 -14.53 9.31
N ARG A 172 11.95 -13.94 8.75
CA ARG A 172 12.44 -14.20 7.39
C ARG A 172 13.98 -14.17 7.34
N ILE A 173 14.52 -14.85 6.33
CA ILE A 173 15.95 -14.83 6.04
C ILE A 173 16.14 -14.47 4.57
N TYR A 174 17.01 -13.52 4.31
CA TYR A 174 17.36 -13.08 2.96
C TYR A 174 18.79 -13.50 2.66
N LYS A 175 18.96 -14.34 1.64
CA LYS A 175 20.29 -14.88 1.26
C LYS A 175 21.11 -13.87 0.48
N ASP A 176 20.47 -13.16 -0.46
CA ASP A 176 21.13 -12.24 -1.36
C ASP A 176 20.52 -10.85 -1.28
N GLY A 177 21.32 -9.84 -0.96
CA GLY A 177 20.93 -8.44 -0.98
C GLY A 177 20.10 -7.96 0.22
N SER A 178 19.78 -6.67 0.23
CA SER A 178 18.92 -6.08 1.26
C SER A 178 17.45 -6.43 1.00
N PRO A 179 16.59 -6.44 2.03
CA PRO A 179 15.15 -6.71 1.87
C PRO A 179 14.44 -5.81 0.85
N SER A 180 14.99 -4.63 0.57
CA SER A 180 14.47 -3.70 -0.43
C SER A 180 14.82 -4.08 -1.87
N GLU A 181 15.81 -4.93 -2.09
CA GLU A 181 16.33 -5.31 -3.41
C GLU A 181 15.95 -6.73 -3.83
N SER A 182 15.67 -7.62 -2.87
CA SER A 182 15.37 -9.02 -3.15
C SER A 182 13.87 -9.30 -3.18
N THR A 183 13.28 -9.21 -4.36
CA THR A 183 11.88 -9.66 -4.60
C THR A 183 11.76 -11.19 -4.68
N ILE A 184 12.85 -11.95 -4.66
CA ILE A 184 12.85 -13.37 -5.12
C ILE A 184 13.42 -14.39 -4.11
N ALA A 185 14.09 -13.98 -3.04
CA ALA A 185 14.79 -14.93 -2.16
C ALA A 185 14.48 -14.77 -0.66
N SER A 186 13.31 -14.26 -0.29
CA SER A 186 12.87 -14.29 1.11
C SER A 186 12.23 -15.63 1.42
N THR A 187 12.86 -16.44 2.23
CA THR A 187 12.25 -17.65 2.75
C THR A 187 11.59 -17.29 4.09
N THR A 188 10.25 -17.38 4.14
CA THR A 188 9.49 -17.21 5.39
C THR A 188 9.71 -18.46 6.22
N ILE A 189 10.09 -18.31 7.48
CA ILE A 189 10.40 -19.47 8.34
C ILE A 189 9.16 -20.33 8.62
N ASP A 190 7.96 -19.77 8.45
CA ASP A 190 6.69 -20.50 8.61
C ASP A 190 6.35 -21.42 7.41
N GLU A 191 7.02 -21.28 6.27
CA GLU A 191 6.83 -22.11 5.07
C GLU A 191 7.70 -23.37 5.06
N PHE A 192 8.57 -23.56 6.06
CA PHE A 192 9.34 -24.77 6.21
C PHE A 192 8.49 -25.86 6.89
N ASP A 193 8.40 -27.02 6.26
CA ASP A 193 7.86 -28.22 6.88
C ASP A 193 8.65 -28.58 8.15
N GLU A 194 8.03 -29.31 9.10
CA GLU A 194 8.67 -29.69 10.37
C GLU A 194 10.04 -30.36 10.17
N GLY A 195 10.25 -31.06 9.05
CA GLY A 195 11.53 -31.64 8.66
C GLY A 195 12.65 -30.64 8.34
N ASP A 196 12.29 -29.50 7.77
CA ASP A 196 13.29 -28.47 7.37
C ASP A 196 13.83 -27.70 8.59
N TYR A 197 13.04 -27.58 9.67
CA TYR A 197 13.51 -27.01 10.93
C TYR A 197 14.60 -27.85 11.60
N GLU A 198 14.55 -29.16 11.47
CA GLU A 198 15.57 -30.05 12.01
C GLU A 198 16.92 -29.83 11.30
N TYR A 199 16.90 -29.55 10.01
CA TYR A 199 18.08 -29.16 9.23
C TYR A 199 18.64 -27.80 9.63
N LEU A 200 17.80 -26.80 9.87
CA LEU A 200 18.23 -25.46 10.32
C LEU A 200 18.87 -25.48 11.72
N THR A 201 18.44 -26.38 12.61
CA THR A 201 18.99 -26.49 13.98
C THR A 201 20.22 -27.38 14.06
N ASN A 202 20.35 -28.37 13.19
CA ASN A 202 21.48 -29.31 13.19
C ASN A 202 22.65 -28.86 12.30
N GLY A 203 22.52 -27.77 11.56
CA GLY A 203 23.64 -27.15 10.82
C GLY A 203 24.03 -27.84 9.50
N GLU A 204 23.27 -28.82 9.06
CA GLU A 204 23.67 -29.62 7.88
C GLU A 204 23.21 -29.06 6.53
N PHE A 205 22.14 -28.24 6.46
CA PHE A 205 21.60 -27.76 5.18
C PHE A 205 21.47 -26.24 5.03
N PHE A 206 21.29 -25.49 6.11
CA PHE A 206 21.28 -24.04 6.07
C PHE A 206 22.41 -23.46 6.92
N GLN A 207 23.43 -23.02 6.27
CA GLN A 207 24.53 -22.30 6.91
C GLN A 207 24.25 -20.81 6.85
N LEU A 208 24.04 -20.19 8.02
CA LEU A 208 23.92 -18.73 8.10
C LEU A 208 25.30 -18.12 7.81
N GLU A 209 25.38 -17.30 6.76
CA GLU A 209 26.61 -16.69 6.31
C GLU A 209 26.66 -15.20 6.63
N GLU A 210 27.89 -14.67 6.76
CA GLU A 210 28.09 -13.24 6.93
C GLU A 210 27.62 -12.47 5.70
N GLY A 211 26.85 -11.40 5.91
CA GLY A 211 26.29 -10.58 4.84
C GLY A 211 24.82 -10.85 4.54
N MET A 212 24.29 -11.98 4.95
CA MET A 212 22.85 -12.25 4.90
C MET A 212 22.07 -11.31 5.82
N TYR A 213 20.75 -11.26 5.64
CA TYR A 213 19.86 -10.49 6.51
C TYR A 213 18.84 -11.42 7.16
N VAL A 214 18.69 -11.28 8.47
CA VAL A 214 17.66 -11.94 9.27
C VAL A 214 16.65 -10.89 9.71
N GLU A 215 15.41 -11.05 9.29
CA GLU A 215 14.31 -10.21 9.74
C GLU A 215 13.78 -10.79 11.05
N ARG A 216 13.82 -9.99 12.12
CA ARG A 216 13.40 -10.40 13.45
C ARG A 216 12.27 -9.55 14.01
N GLU A 217 11.55 -10.10 14.95
CA GLU A 217 10.56 -9.41 15.76
C GLU A 217 11.22 -8.29 16.59
N ILE A 218 10.40 -7.30 16.97
CA ILE A 218 10.86 -6.19 17.84
C ILE A 218 11.12 -6.72 19.25
N MET A 219 12.26 -6.36 19.83
CA MET A 219 12.62 -6.77 21.18
C MET A 219 12.80 -5.57 22.13
N LYS A 220 12.98 -5.85 23.41
CA LYS A 220 13.26 -4.83 24.41
C LYS A 220 14.56 -4.09 24.10
N GLY A 221 14.48 -2.74 24.13
CA GLY A 221 15.62 -1.87 23.88
C GLY A 221 15.75 -1.37 22.44
N ASP A 222 14.98 -1.93 21.51
CA ASP A 222 14.91 -1.39 20.13
C ASP A 222 14.38 0.03 20.14
N ILE A 223 14.84 0.84 19.18
CA ILE A 223 14.42 2.22 19.03
C ILE A 223 13.34 2.30 17.95
N GLY A 224 12.16 2.75 18.34
CA GLY A 224 11.05 3.01 17.41
C GLY A 224 10.74 4.50 17.31
N LEU A 225 10.30 4.94 16.13
CA LEU A 225 9.77 6.27 15.90
C LEU A 225 8.27 6.27 16.17
N PHE A 226 7.83 7.14 17.08
CA PHE A 226 6.42 7.29 17.41
C PHE A 226 5.90 8.64 16.97
N ASN A 227 4.77 8.63 16.28
CA ASN A 227 4.09 9.82 15.79
C ASN A 227 2.67 9.89 16.34
N ARG A 228 2.29 11.06 16.88
CA ARG A 228 0.90 11.38 17.22
C ARG A 228 0.33 12.33 16.19
N ALA A 229 -0.77 11.96 15.56
CA ALA A 229 -1.50 12.84 14.67
C ALA A 229 -2.44 13.79 15.46
N PRO A 230 -2.58 15.07 15.04
CA PRO A 230 -1.96 15.74 13.90
C PRO A 230 -0.49 16.13 14.16
N SER A 231 0.38 15.87 13.17
CA SER A 231 1.81 16.16 13.27
C SER A 231 2.10 17.62 12.90
N LEU A 232 1.80 18.54 13.82
CA LEU A 232 1.94 19.99 13.60
C LEU A 232 3.38 20.49 13.77
N HIS A 233 4.18 19.78 14.55
CA HIS A 233 5.55 20.15 14.90
C HIS A 233 6.50 18.98 14.68
N ARG A 234 7.79 19.28 14.55
CA ARG A 234 8.85 18.28 14.50
C ARG A 234 8.83 17.33 15.71
N GLN A 235 8.47 17.86 16.87
CA GLN A 235 8.38 17.11 18.12
C GLN A 235 7.20 16.13 18.17
N SER A 236 6.26 16.20 17.23
CA SER A 236 5.19 15.20 17.12
C SER A 236 5.69 13.83 16.68
N VAL A 237 6.96 13.74 16.24
CA VAL A 237 7.64 12.49 15.91
C VAL A 237 8.88 12.39 16.80
N MET A 238 8.88 11.41 17.71
CA MET A 238 9.96 11.20 18.65
C MET A 238 10.39 9.73 18.66
N ALA A 239 11.65 9.50 19.03
CA ALA A 239 12.20 8.17 19.21
C ALA A 239 12.08 7.72 20.66
N PHE A 240 11.64 6.47 20.86
CA PHE A 240 11.53 5.84 22.17
C PHE A 240 12.16 4.46 22.16
N ARG A 241 12.60 4.00 23.31
CA ARG A 241 13.01 2.60 23.51
C ARG A 241 11.80 1.73 23.73
N VAL A 242 11.73 0.64 23.00
CA VAL A 242 10.61 -0.29 23.07
C VAL A 242 10.75 -1.19 24.30
N VAL A 243 9.65 -1.32 25.03
CA VAL A 243 9.47 -2.30 26.12
C VAL A 243 8.26 -3.15 25.77
N PRO A 244 8.41 -4.46 25.45
CA PRO A 244 7.28 -5.34 25.20
C PRO A 244 6.41 -5.47 26.46
N VAL A 245 5.11 -5.22 26.31
CA VAL A 245 4.14 -5.29 27.42
C VAL A 245 2.96 -6.20 27.07
N PRO A 246 2.40 -6.95 28.04
CA PRO A 246 1.28 -7.86 27.81
C PRO A 246 -0.06 -7.12 27.79
N THR A 247 -0.14 -5.97 27.10
CA THR A 247 -1.33 -5.13 26.98
C THR A 247 -1.80 -5.05 25.54
N LYS A 248 -3.02 -4.55 25.32
CA LYS A 248 -3.56 -4.34 23.96
C LYS A 248 -3.31 -2.93 23.41
N SER A 249 -2.95 -1.99 24.26
CA SER A 249 -2.68 -0.59 23.89
C SER A 249 -1.22 -0.25 24.11
N LEU A 250 -0.73 0.74 23.37
CA LEU A 250 0.57 1.35 23.61
C LEU A 250 0.58 2.00 24.99
N ARG A 251 1.68 1.89 25.69
CA ARG A 251 1.88 2.47 27.02
C ARG A 251 2.97 3.52 26.97
N MET A 252 2.71 4.67 27.57
CA MET A 252 3.69 5.75 27.65
C MET A 252 3.65 6.40 29.02
N ASN A 253 4.77 7.00 29.42
CA ASN A 253 4.80 7.76 30.64
C ASN A 253 3.77 8.91 30.58
N PRO A 254 2.99 9.17 31.65
CA PRO A 254 1.99 10.24 31.68
C PRO A 254 2.54 11.61 31.28
N THR A 255 3.77 11.91 31.65
CA THR A 255 4.44 13.19 31.33
C THR A 255 4.59 13.41 29.80
N VAL A 256 4.68 12.35 29.02
CA VAL A 256 4.79 12.42 27.55
C VAL A 256 3.41 12.40 26.89
N CYS A 257 2.40 11.80 27.55
CA CYS A 257 1.04 11.72 27.03
C CYS A 257 0.27 13.04 27.12
N ILE A 258 0.63 13.89 28.06
CA ILE A 258 -0.03 15.19 28.28
C ILE A 258 0.77 16.25 27.53
N PRO A 259 0.19 16.91 26.49
CA PRO A 259 0.84 18.00 25.77
C PRO A 259 0.94 19.26 26.64
#